data_0ab1735885c85cbba73b5f9c30f19376
#
_entry.id   0ab1735885c85cbba73b5f9c30f19376
#
_cell.length_a   1.000
_cell.length_b   1.000
_cell.length_c   1.000
_cell.angle_alpha   90.00
_cell.angle_beta   90.00
_cell.angle_gamma   90.00
#
_symmetry.space_group_name_H-M   'P 1'
#
loop_
_entity.id
_entity.type
_entity.pdbx_description
1 polymer ?
#
loop_
_entity_poly.entity_id
_entity_poly.type
_entity_poly.pdbx_seq_one_letter_code
_entity_poly.pdbx_strand_id
1 'polypeptide(L)'
;MTKMVKKRVSFLPQILALGGLGLLVLAVIMLKSRPAQETRAETADVLPQEQLAQVLLAGQPALAFFHSNTCQQCIEMVGIVGNVYPEFAHSVALVDVNVYDERNAALLQEVRLQFIPTLIFYDQDGQAEVFVGVMPAKQLRRRLTSLAEGT
;
A
#
# COMPACT_ATOMS: atom_id res chain seq x y z
N MET A 1 34.24 -63.45 -39.63
CA MET A 1 33.04 -63.38 -38.72
C MET A 1 33.32 -62.32 -37.68
N THR A 2 32.86 -61.10 -37.94
CA THR A 2 33.12 -59.94 -37.06
C THR A 2 31.79 -59.52 -36.39
N LYS A 3 31.67 -59.77 -35.07
CA LYS A 3 30.49 -59.38 -34.29
C LYS A 3 30.53 -57.87 -33.98
N MET A 4 29.64 -57.11 -34.55
CA MET A 4 29.39 -55.70 -34.15
C MET A 4 28.61 -55.63 -32.82
N VAL A 5 29.27 -55.10 -31.79
CA VAL A 5 28.66 -54.82 -30.49
C VAL A 5 27.96 -53.45 -30.61
N LYS A 6 26.64 -53.46 -30.59
CA LYS A 6 25.79 -52.25 -30.63
C LYS A 6 25.72 -51.65 -29.23
N LYS A 7 26.49 -50.58 -28.96
CA LYS A 7 26.48 -49.82 -27.70
C LYS A 7 25.15 -49.05 -27.58
N ARG A 8 24.25 -49.50 -26.71
CA ARG A 8 23.02 -48.78 -26.39
C ARG A 8 23.38 -47.60 -25.47
N VAL A 9 23.32 -46.40 -26.00
CA VAL A 9 23.46 -45.17 -25.20
C VAL A 9 22.14 -44.95 -24.47
N SER A 10 22.19 -45.06 -23.15
CA SER A 10 21.03 -44.86 -22.28
C SER A 10 20.83 -43.35 -22.08
N PHE A 11 19.84 -42.78 -22.76
CA PHE A 11 19.45 -41.38 -22.63
C PHE A 11 18.49 -41.12 -21.45
N LEU A 12 18.01 -42.16 -20.76
CA LEU A 12 17.01 -42.03 -19.68
C LEU A 12 17.45 -41.17 -18.48
N PRO A 13 18.69 -41.28 -17.96
CA PRO A 13 19.04 -40.47 -16.76
C PRO A 13 19.21 -38.97 -17.04
N GLN A 14 19.54 -38.59 -18.27
CA GLN A 14 19.70 -37.16 -18.64
C GLN A 14 18.35 -36.45 -18.78
N ILE A 15 17.29 -37.13 -19.23
CA ILE A 15 15.93 -36.55 -19.36
C ILE A 15 15.32 -36.34 -17.99
N LEU A 16 15.55 -37.24 -17.02
CA LEU A 16 15.07 -37.10 -15.64
C LEU A 16 15.75 -35.96 -14.89
N ALA A 17 17.03 -35.71 -15.10
CA ALA A 17 17.78 -34.61 -14.48
C ALA A 17 17.33 -33.22 -15.00
N LEU A 18 17.10 -33.11 -16.33
CA LEU A 18 16.61 -31.87 -16.94
C LEU A 18 15.15 -31.57 -16.56
N GLY A 19 14.29 -32.59 -16.42
CA GLY A 19 12.92 -32.45 -15.97
C GLY A 19 12.81 -31.94 -14.50
N GLY A 20 13.67 -32.48 -13.62
CA GLY A 20 13.72 -32.05 -12.21
C GLY A 20 14.18 -30.60 -12.02
N LEU A 21 15.18 -30.17 -12.79
CA LEU A 21 15.68 -28.79 -12.74
C LEU A 21 14.63 -27.79 -13.27
N GLY A 22 13.91 -28.14 -14.34
CA GLY A 22 12.83 -27.34 -14.91
C GLY A 22 11.67 -27.14 -13.92
N LEU A 23 11.28 -28.20 -13.19
CA LEU A 23 10.21 -28.17 -12.21
C LEU A 23 10.59 -27.33 -10.99
N LEU A 24 11.86 -27.35 -10.56
CA LEU A 24 12.38 -26.57 -9.45
C LEU A 24 12.44 -25.07 -9.80
N VAL A 25 12.86 -24.73 -11.03
CA VAL A 25 12.86 -23.34 -11.53
C VAL A 25 11.42 -22.81 -11.66
N LEU A 26 10.48 -23.62 -12.14
CA LEU A 26 9.07 -23.24 -12.23
C LEU A 26 8.47 -23.00 -10.83
N ALA A 27 8.80 -23.85 -9.85
CA ALA A 27 8.37 -23.69 -8.46
C ALA A 27 8.92 -22.39 -7.84
N VAL A 28 10.20 -22.06 -8.09
CA VAL A 28 10.81 -20.82 -7.59
C VAL A 28 10.21 -19.59 -8.26
N ILE A 29 9.90 -19.65 -9.56
CA ILE A 29 9.20 -18.56 -10.27
C ILE A 29 7.78 -18.39 -9.74
N MET A 30 7.05 -19.47 -9.49
CA MET A 30 5.70 -19.42 -8.92
C MET A 30 5.68 -18.90 -7.47
N LEU A 31 6.72 -19.19 -6.65
CA LEU A 31 6.84 -18.59 -5.32
C LEU A 31 7.20 -17.11 -5.37
N LYS A 32 7.96 -16.67 -6.39
CA LYS A 32 8.36 -15.26 -6.55
C LYS A 32 7.31 -14.41 -7.26
N SER A 33 6.37 -15.06 -7.95
CA SER A 33 5.26 -14.41 -8.69
C SER A 33 3.96 -14.37 -7.89
N ARG A 34 4.03 -14.41 -6.54
CA ARG A 34 2.85 -14.04 -5.76
C ARG A 34 2.62 -12.55 -5.97
N PRO A 35 1.58 -12.16 -6.73
CA PRO A 35 1.27 -10.75 -6.87
C PRO A 35 0.95 -10.20 -5.47
N ALA A 36 1.47 -9.02 -5.17
CA ALA A 36 1.19 -8.23 -3.96
C ALA A 36 -0.30 -7.78 -3.93
N GLN A 37 -1.23 -8.68 -4.22
CA GLN A 37 -2.66 -8.45 -4.32
C GLN A 37 -3.45 -8.92 -3.09
N GLU A 38 -2.81 -9.66 -2.18
CA GLU A 38 -3.50 -10.16 -0.98
C GLU A 38 -3.62 -9.12 0.14
N THR A 39 -2.85 -8.03 0.09
CA THR A 39 -2.90 -6.98 1.13
C THR A 39 -4.08 -6.01 0.96
N ARG A 40 -4.78 -6.03 -0.18
CA ARG A 40 -5.88 -5.08 -0.45
C ARG A 40 -7.27 -5.59 -0.02
N ALA A 41 -7.43 -6.88 0.21
CA ALA A 41 -8.72 -7.48 0.59
C ALA A 41 -8.92 -7.51 2.12
N GLU A 42 -7.85 -7.48 2.91
CA GLU A 42 -7.92 -7.53 4.37
C GLU A 42 -8.07 -6.14 5.02
N THR A 43 -7.72 -5.08 4.27
CA THR A 43 -7.85 -3.68 4.74
C THR A 43 -9.27 -3.11 4.64
N ALA A 44 -10.21 -3.80 4.00
CA ALA A 44 -11.58 -3.29 3.81
C ALA A 44 -12.44 -3.30 5.09
N ASP A 45 -12.00 -4.00 6.15
CA ASP A 45 -12.74 -4.12 7.41
C ASP A 45 -12.00 -3.52 8.63
N VAL A 46 -10.77 -3.03 8.45
CA VAL A 46 -10.03 -2.34 9.52
C VAL A 46 -10.53 -0.91 9.65
N LEU A 47 -10.94 -0.54 10.86
CA LEU A 47 -11.40 0.82 11.13
C LEU A 47 -10.26 1.83 10.91
N PRO A 48 -10.53 3.04 10.37
CA PRO A 48 -9.52 4.08 10.20
C PRO A 48 -8.72 4.40 11.45
N GLN A 49 -9.33 4.35 12.63
CA GLN A 49 -8.65 4.54 13.91
C GLN A 49 -7.62 3.43 14.17
N GLU A 50 -7.97 2.18 13.94
CA GLU A 50 -7.08 1.05 14.12
C GLU A 50 -5.94 1.07 13.09
N GLN A 51 -6.27 1.39 11.84
CA GLN A 51 -5.29 1.57 10.76
C GLN A 51 -4.28 2.66 11.12
N LEU A 52 -4.74 3.84 11.57
CA LEU A 52 -3.85 4.92 11.98
C LEU A 52 -2.96 4.51 13.14
N ALA A 53 -3.53 3.88 14.17
CA ALA A 53 -2.76 3.40 15.32
C ALA A 53 -1.67 2.41 14.91
N GLN A 54 -1.97 1.44 14.04
CA GLN A 54 -0.99 0.45 13.55
C GLN A 54 0.13 1.11 12.75
N VAL A 55 -0.21 2.05 11.88
CA VAL A 55 0.76 2.79 11.04
C VAL A 55 1.71 3.61 11.92
N LEU A 56 1.19 4.35 12.89
CA LEU A 56 2.00 5.16 13.82
C LEU A 56 2.88 4.30 14.72
N LEU A 57 2.37 3.17 15.23
CA LEU A 57 3.16 2.22 16.02
C LEU A 57 4.30 1.59 15.20
N ALA A 58 4.13 1.45 13.90
CA ALA A 58 5.15 0.96 12.99
C ALA A 58 6.20 2.03 12.61
N GLY A 59 6.05 3.28 13.07
CA GLY A 59 6.90 4.40 12.66
C GLY A 59 6.78 4.75 11.18
N GLN A 60 5.64 4.43 10.55
CA GLN A 60 5.38 4.71 9.15
C GLN A 60 4.71 6.08 9.03
N PRO A 61 5.19 6.97 8.14
CA PRO A 61 4.51 8.23 7.90
C PRO A 61 3.12 8.01 7.31
N ALA A 62 2.18 8.87 7.67
CA ALA A 62 0.79 8.74 7.25
C ALA A 62 0.15 10.07 6.86
N LEU A 63 -0.79 9.99 5.92
CA LEU A 63 -1.77 11.02 5.64
C LEU A 63 -3.15 10.53 6.10
N ALA A 64 -3.71 11.14 7.16
CA ALA A 64 -5.11 10.96 7.51
C ALA A 64 -5.94 12.05 6.84
N PHE A 65 -6.90 11.62 6.00
CA PHE A 65 -7.73 12.51 5.20
C PHE A 65 -9.19 12.41 5.61
N PHE A 66 -9.70 13.49 6.24
CA PHE A 66 -11.05 13.58 6.74
C PHE A 66 -11.93 14.34 5.75
N HIS A 67 -12.96 13.67 5.25
CA HIS A 67 -13.83 14.23 4.22
C HIS A 67 -15.26 13.67 4.28
N SER A 68 -16.12 14.18 3.39
CA SER A 68 -17.43 13.61 3.11
C SER A 68 -17.71 13.63 1.60
N ASN A 69 -18.67 12.81 1.17
CA ASN A 69 -19.09 12.73 -0.23
C ASN A 69 -20.07 13.83 -0.63
N THR A 70 -20.54 14.65 0.31
CA THR A 70 -21.57 15.69 0.10
C THR A 70 -21.02 17.12 0.20
N CYS A 71 -19.76 17.28 0.60
CA CYS A 71 -19.10 18.58 0.70
C CYS A 71 -18.36 18.90 -0.59
N GLN A 72 -18.67 20.03 -1.24
CA GLN A 72 -18.06 20.43 -2.52
C GLN A 72 -16.53 20.51 -2.46
N GLN A 73 -15.98 21.11 -1.39
CA GLN A 73 -14.53 21.22 -1.20
C GLN A 73 -13.90 19.86 -0.91
N CYS A 74 -14.65 18.95 -0.27
CA CYS A 74 -14.18 17.59 -0.05
C CYS A 74 -14.07 16.81 -1.37
N ILE A 75 -15.07 16.94 -2.26
CA ILE A 75 -15.06 16.31 -3.58
C ILE A 75 -13.83 16.76 -4.39
N GLU A 76 -13.54 18.08 -4.37
CA GLU A 76 -12.34 18.62 -4.99
C GLU A 76 -11.06 18.01 -4.40
N MET A 77 -10.97 17.96 -3.05
CA MET A 77 -9.80 17.43 -2.37
C MET A 77 -9.62 15.92 -2.57
N VAL A 78 -10.72 15.15 -2.64
CA VAL A 78 -10.70 13.72 -3.02
C VAL A 78 -10.06 13.52 -4.39
N GLY A 79 -10.43 14.38 -5.38
CA GLY A 79 -9.81 14.34 -6.70
C GLY A 79 -8.31 14.65 -6.67
N ILE A 80 -7.89 15.62 -5.86
CA ILE A 80 -6.47 15.99 -5.71
C ILE A 80 -5.69 14.85 -5.04
N VAL A 81 -6.21 14.29 -3.93
CA VAL A 81 -5.58 13.14 -3.25
C VAL A 81 -5.50 11.94 -4.18
N GLY A 82 -6.58 11.60 -4.88
CA GLY A 82 -6.62 10.48 -5.82
C GLY A 82 -5.61 10.58 -6.96
N ASN A 83 -5.28 11.81 -7.39
CA ASN A 83 -4.30 12.04 -8.45
C ASN A 83 -2.85 12.09 -7.95
N VAL A 84 -2.61 12.51 -6.71
CA VAL A 84 -1.25 12.72 -6.18
C VAL A 84 -0.77 11.53 -5.35
N TYR A 85 -1.62 11.00 -4.47
CA TYR A 85 -1.26 9.97 -3.51
C TYR A 85 -0.68 8.68 -4.12
N PRO A 86 -1.14 8.16 -5.29
CA PRO A 86 -0.58 6.94 -5.86
C PRO A 86 0.94 6.96 -6.06
N GLU A 87 1.54 8.15 -6.23
CA GLU A 87 3.00 8.32 -6.34
C GLU A 87 3.72 7.97 -5.02
N PHE A 88 3.02 8.02 -3.87
CA PHE A 88 3.56 7.88 -2.52
C PHE A 88 3.05 6.64 -1.76
N ALA A 89 2.16 5.86 -2.36
CA ALA A 89 1.48 4.73 -1.69
C ALA A 89 2.42 3.65 -1.13
N HIS A 90 3.68 3.61 -1.59
CA HIS A 90 4.71 2.68 -1.09
C HIS A 90 5.48 3.19 0.13
N SER A 91 5.42 4.49 0.45
CA SER A 91 6.20 5.12 1.51
C SER A 91 5.36 5.86 2.55
N VAL A 92 4.17 6.33 2.18
CA VAL A 92 3.25 7.05 3.08
C VAL A 92 1.92 6.29 3.12
N ALA A 93 1.42 5.95 4.31
CA ALA A 93 0.11 5.34 4.46
C ALA A 93 -1.01 6.37 4.26
N LEU A 94 -2.11 5.99 3.61
CA LEU A 94 -3.33 6.80 3.55
C LEU A 94 -4.38 6.19 4.48
N VAL A 95 -4.84 6.99 5.41
CA VAL A 95 -6.00 6.70 6.26
C VAL A 95 -7.15 7.59 5.78
N ASP A 96 -8.06 6.99 5.01
CA ASP A 96 -9.22 7.68 4.43
C ASP A 96 -10.40 7.62 5.41
N VAL A 97 -10.92 8.78 5.82
CA VAL A 97 -11.91 8.90 6.89
C VAL A 97 -13.15 9.65 6.41
N ASN A 98 -14.23 8.91 6.14
CA ASN A 98 -15.53 9.51 5.93
C ASN A 98 -16.11 9.94 7.29
N VAL A 99 -16.33 11.25 7.48
CA VAL A 99 -16.79 11.80 8.76
C VAL A 99 -18.25 11.48 9.08
N TYR A 100 -19.04 11.01 8.12
CA TYR A 100 -20.43 10.56 8.32
C TYR A 100 -20.57 9.06 8.58
N ASP A 101 -19.46 8.30 8.58
CA ASP A 101 -19.45 6.94 9.07
C ASP A 101 -19.36 6.96 10.60
N GLU A 102 -20.44 6.54 11.29
CA GLU A 102 -20.55 6.54 12.74
C GLU A 102 -19.44 5.76 13.44
N ARG A 103 -18.85 4.75 12.75
CA ARG A 103 -17.72 3.96 13.24
C ARG A 103 -16.47 4.81 13.46
N ASN A 104 -16.36 5.95 12.80
CA ASN A 104 -15.22 6.87 12.93
C ASN A 104 -15.38 7.89 14.07
N ALA A 105 -16.51 7.90 14.79
CA ALA A 105 -16.81 8.91 15.81
C ALA A 105 -15.70 9.06 16.87
N ALA A 106 -15.11 7.96 17.31
CA ALA A 106 -14.02 7.98 18.29
C ALA A 106 -12.76 8.69 17.74
N LEU A 107 -12.36 8.39 16.50
CA LEU A 107 -11.23 9.03 15.82
C LEU A 107 -11.49 10.54 15.62
N LEU A 108 -12.71 10.93 15.21
CA LEU A 108 -13.06 12.34 15.03
C LEU A 108 -12.93 13.14 16.33
N GLN A 109 -13.32 12.54 17.47
CA GLN A 109 -13.16 13.13 18.80
C GLN A 109 -11.68 13.20 19.23
N GLU A 110 -10.92 12.15 19.00
CA GLU A 110 -9.49 12.06 19.33
C GLU A 110 -8.69 13.18 18.64
N VAL A 111 -8.89 13.36 17.32
CA VAL A 111 -8.23 14.42 16.54
C VAL A 111 -8.88 15.80 16.71
N ARG A 112 -9.98 15.88 17.46
CA ARG A 112 -10.77 17.11 17.67
C ARG A 112 -11.15 17.77 16.35
N LEU A 113 -11.66 16.97 15.41
CA LEU A 113 -12.03 17.44 14.09
C LEU A 113 -13.11 18.53 14.17
N GLN A 114 -12.89 19.69 13.54
CA GLN A 114 -13.83 20.81 13.52
C GLN A 114 -14.34 21.15 12.11
N PHE A 115 -13.54 20.90 11.10
CA PHE A 115 -13.81 21.28 9.72
C PHE A 115 -13.46 20.17 8.75
N ILE A 116 -14.06 20.17 7.57
CA ILE A 116 -13.73 19.30 6.45
C ILE A 116 -13.64 20.11 5.14
N PRO A 117 -12.79 19.72 4.20
CA PRO A 117 -11.79 18.67 4.32
C PRO A 117 -10.64 19.05 5.26
N THR A 118 -10.13 18.07 6.00
CA THR A 118 -8.94 18.22 6.84
C THR A 118 -7.94 17.12 6.48
N LEU A 119 -6.68 17.49 6.34
CA LEU A 119 -5.55 16.59 6.15
C LEU A 119 -4.66 16.67 7.39
N ILE A 120 -4.32 15.52 7.96
CA ILE A 120 -3.34 15.43 9.05
C ILE A 120 -2.17 14.60 8.54
N PHE A 121 -1.00 15.21 8.53
CA PHE A 121 0.24 14.58 8.11
C PHE A 121 0.99 14.14 9.36
N TYR A 122 1.25 12.84 9.49
CA TYR A 122 2.03 12.26 10.57
C TYR A 122 3.39 11.84 10.04
N ASP A 123 4.45 12.31 10.67
CA ASP A 123 5.82 11.85 10.38
C ASP A 123 6.13 10.49 11.02
N GLN A 124 7.37 10.02 10.86
CA GLN A 124 7.85 8.74 11.42
C GLN A 124 7.88 8.72 12.96
N ASP A 125 7.98 9.88 13.59
CA ASP A 125 7.97 10.06 15.04
C ASP A 125 6.54 10.27 15.58
N GLY A 126 5.51 10.23 14.70
CA GLY A 126 4.12 10.47 15.06
C GLY A 126 3.77 11.94 15.28
N GLN A 127 4.67 12.88 14.92
CA GLN A 127 4.34 14.30 15.00
C GLN A 127 3.31 14.65 13.92
N ALA A 128 2.28 15.40 14.31
CA ALA A 128 1.15 15.73 13.47
C ALA A 128 1.17 17.18 12.99
N GLU A 129 1.00 17.38 11.68
CA GLU A 129 0.73 18.69 11.09
C GLU A 129 -0.66 18.70 10.47
N VAL A 130 -1.49 19.67 10.83
CA VAL A 130 -2.89 19.77 10.38
C VAL A 130 -3.03 20.83 9.31
N PHE A 131 -3.73 20.48 8.23
CA PHE A 131 -4.16 21.42 7.19
C PHE A 131 -5.67 21.32 6.98
N VAL A 132 -6.36 22.45 6.98
CA VAL A 132 -7.81 22.54 6.77
C VAL A 132 -8.11 23.19 5.42
N GLY A 133 -9.02 22.62 4.68
CA GLY A 133 -9.47 23.11 3.38
C GLY A 133 -8.85 22.38 2.20
N VAL A 134 -8.98 22.98 1.01
CA VAL A 134 -8.46 22.41 -0.25
C VAL A 134 -6.99 22.77 -0.42
N MET A 135 -6.13 21.75 -0.43
CA MET A 135 -4.69 21.91 -0.68
C MET A 135 -4.38 21.72 -2.17
N PRO A 136 -3.70 22.68 -2.85
CA PRO A 136 -3.31 22.50 -4.25
C PRO A 136 -2.41 21.27 -4.44
N ALA A 137 -2.59 20.54 -5.55
CA ALA A 137 -1.86 19.30 -5.86
C ALA A 137 -0.32 19.44 -5.73
N LYS A 138 0.25 20.57 -6.18
CA LYS A 138 1.68 20.84 -6.04
C LYS A 138 2.13 20.93 -4.58
N GLN A 139 1.30 21.49 -3.70
CA GLN A 139 1.59 21.57 -2.28
C GLN A 139 1.47 20.22 -1.60
N LEU A 140 0.42 19.45 -1.92
CA LEU A 140 0.24 18.09 -1.41
C LEU A 140 1.43 17.21 -1.80
N ARG A 141 1.86 17.25 -3.07
CA ARG A 141 3.04 16.50 -3.52
C ARG A 141 4.28 16.84 -2.72
N ARG A 142 4.58 18.13 -2.50
CA ARG A 142 5.74 18.54 -1.68
C ARG A 142 5.65 18.00 -0.25
N ARG A 143 4.46 18.05 0.38
CA ARG A 143 4.26 17.53 1.74
C ARG A 143 4.49 16.03 1.81
N LEU A 144 3.93 15.27 0.86
CA LEU A 144 4.12 13.83 0.81
C LEU A 144 5.58 13.45 0.50
N THR A 145 6.29 14.22 -0.31
CA THR A 145 7.73 14.04 -0.54
C THR A 145 8.51 14.22 0.76
N SER A 146 8.27 15.32 1.50
CA SER A 146 8.92 15.57 2.79
C SER A 146 8.66 14.46 3.80
N LEU A 147 7.42 13.96 3.89
CA LEU A 147 7.08 12.82 4.75
C LEU A 147 7.82 11.54 4.34
N ALA A 148 7.88 11.25 3.04
CA ALA A 148 8.52 10.05 2.52
C ALA A 148 10.05 10.06 2.75
N GLU A 149 10.67 11.24 2.79
CA GLU A 149 12.10 11.46 2.98
C GLU A 149 12.49 11.61 4.47
N GLY A 150 11.51 11.74 5.38
CA GLY A 150 11.74 11.92 6.81
C GLY A 150 12.35 13.27 7.18
N THR A 151 11.98 14.33 6.44
CA THR A 151 12.51 15.70 6.59
C THR A 151 11.42 16.72 6.92
#